data_3abcdc7c1b0f7d8d42861377f70407f8
#
_entry.id   3abcdc7c1b0f7d8d42861377f70407f8
#
_cell.length_a   1.000
_cell.length_b   1.000
_cell.length_c   1.000
_cell.angle_alpha   90.00
_cell.angle_beta   90.00
_cell.angle_gamma   90.00
#
_symmetry.space_group_name_H-M   'P 1'
#
loop_
_entity.id
_entity.type
_entity.pdbx_description
1 polymer ?
#
loop_
_entity_poly.entity_id
_entity_poly.type
_entity_poly.pdbx_seq_one_letter_code
_entity_poly.pdbx_strand_id
1 'polypeptide(L)'
;MTIELVDGKGGTAHISSEDKAIIHQAKFGKIDMVSDWGDALECTMSSANKATIGTGCASIQGLDWHITSAETVTITNGSQGMKRNDIIAAHYHRDSSSGIEKIELVVLKGAANAMTATDPTVPAGRILSGASDAYMPLWRIPLDGITVGTPVRLFALRTAVWDSVSHAPTVTGSTVLQPDNTATAQLLSAQTIRQFAARCGVGPDLPVSVAAMNGDWDACNAIILGTLYQSGAVLVWFDRPVSKRIRINWTLTFITDNRQS
;
A
#
# COMPACT_ATOMS: atom_id res chain seq x y z
N MET A 1 -18.46 12.54 -27.54
CA MET A 1 -17.48 13.20 -26.67
C MET A 1 -16.84 12.10 -25.84
N THR A 2 -15.53 11.99 -25.85
CA THR A 2 -14.80 10.88 -25.22
C THR A 2 -14.21 11.23 -23.83
N ILE A 3 -14.47 12.47 -23.37
CA ILE A 3 -14.03 12.95 -22.05
C ILE A 3 -15.26 13.08 -21.16
N GLU A 4 -15.23 12.44 -20.01
CA GLU A 4 -16.29 12.41 -19.01
C GLU A 4 -15.75 12.85 -17.65
N LEU A 5 -16.51 13.67 -16.92
CA LEU A 5 -16.18 14.10 -15.57
C LEU A 5 -16.79 13.11 -14.58
N VAL A 6 -15.95 12.26 -13.98
CA VAL A 6 -16.39 11.12 -13.14
C VAL A 6 -16.96 11.57 -11.80
N ASP A 7 -16.35 12.57 -11.15
CA ASP A 7 -16.75 13.06 -9.82
C ASP A 7 -17.56 14.35 -9.85
N GLY A 8 -17.99 14.80 -11.04
CA GLY A 8 -18.72 16.05 -11.22
C GLY A 8 -20.24 15.85 -11.24
N LYS A 9 -20.98 16.93 -10.86
CA LYS A 9 -22.42 16.97 -11.02
C LYS A 9 -22.77 17.27 -12.47
N GLY A 10 -22.99 16.21 -13.29
CA GLY A 10 -23.65 16.31 -14.58
C GLY A 10 -25.19 16.32 -14.40
N GLY A 11 -25.92 16.74 -15.38
CA GLY A 11 -27.39 16.84 -15.33
C GLY A 11 -28.15 15.52 -15.14
N THR A 12 -27.49 14.39 -15.14
CA THR A 12 -28.02 13.04 -14.88
C THR A 12 -27.20 12.36 -13.81
N ALA A 13 -27.82 11.52 -13.01
CA ALA A 13 -27.25 10.94 -11.81
C ALA A 13 -26.08 9.98 -12.09
N HIS A 14 -25.14 10.03 -11.20
CA HIS A 14 -24.17 9.04 -10.76
C HIS A 14 -22.97 8.74 -11.65
N ILE A 15 -21.82 8.76 -10.96
CA ILE A 15 -20.61 8.00 -11.29
C ILE A 15 -21.01 6.56 -11.52
N SER A 16 -20.69 6.01 -12.70
CA SER A 16 -20.91 4.58 -12.94
C SER A 16 -19.93 3.74 -12.12
N SER A 17 -20.29 2.51 -11.79
CA SER A 17 -19.38 1.57 -11.13
C SER A 17 -18.13 1.31 -11.98
N GLU A 18 -18.28 1.29 -13.30
CA GLU A 18 -17.19 1.11 -14.26
C GLU A 18 -16.19 2.27 -14.22
N ASP A 19 -16.67 3.53 -14.23
CA ASP A 19 -15.81 4.72 -14.13
C ASP A 19 -15.06 4.76 -12.81
N LYS A 20 -15.77 4.45 -11.72
CA LYS A 20 -15.16 4.35 -10.39
C LYS A 20 -14.09 3.29 -10.34
N ALA A 21 -14.33 2.10 -10.90
CA ALA A 21 -13.36 1.03 -10.96
C ALA A 21 -12.13 1.40 -11.79
N ILE A 22 -12.31 2.07 -12.94
CA ILE A 22 -11.20 2.55 -13.78
C ILE A 22 -10.33 3.55 -13.02
N ILE A 23 -10.92 4.56 -12.39
CA ILE A 23 -10.20 5.58 -11.63
C ILE A 23 -9.50 4.97 -10.42
N HIS A 24 -10.17 4.05 -9.70
CA HIS A 24 -9.55 3.34 -8.59
C HIS A 24 -8.33 2.53 -9.05
N GLN A 25 -8.45 1.74 -10.11
CA GLN A 25 -7.35 0.97 -10.68
C GLN A 25 -6.18 1.85 -11.14
N ALA A 26 -6.47 3.03 -11.69
CA ALA A 26 -5.44 3.99 -12.08
C ALA A 26 -4.67 4.57 -10.88
N LYS A 27 -5.33 4.76 -9.73
CA LYS A 27 -4.75 5.31 -8.50
C LYS A 27 -4.02 4.26 -7.65
N PHE A 28 -4.59 3.07 -7.51
CA PHE A 28 -4.17 2.06 -6.51
C PHE A 28 -3.69 0.74 -7.14
N GLY A 29 -3.83 0.58 -8.45
CA GLY A 29 -3.48 -0.64 -9.16
C GLY A 29 -4.66 -1.58 -9.41
N LYS A 30 -4.40 -2.64 -10.20
CA LYS A 30 -5.44 -3.56 -10.71
C LYS A 30 -5.66 -4.80 -9.83
N ILE A 31 -5.04 -4.85 -8.66
CA ILE A 31 -5.12 -6.00 -7.75
C ILE A 31 -6.27 -5.82 -6.76
N ASP A 32 -6.90 -6.92 -6.41
CA ASP A 32 -7.82 -6.98 -5.27
C ASP A 32 -7.06 -6.77 -3.97
N MET A 33 -7.62 -6.02 -3.04
CA MET A 33 -6.93 -5.68 -1.79
C MET A 33 -7.90 -5.48 -0.64
N VAL A 34 -7.41 -5.70 0.57
CA VAL A 34 -8.06 -5.30 1.84
C VAL A 34 -7.25 -4.17 2.44
N SER A 35 -7.94 -3.12 2.88
CA SER A 35 -7.32 -1.98 3.56
C SER A 35 -7.09 -2.30 5.04
N ASP A 36 -6.02 -1.76 5.60
CA ASP A 36 -5.74 -1.81 7.05
C ASP A 36 -6.68 -0.82 7.77
N TRP A 37 -7.93 -1.24 7.91
CA TRP A 37 -9.02 -0.49 8.56
C TRP A 37 -9.96 -1.44 9.28
N GLY A 38 -10.42 -1.05 10.47
CA GLY A 38 -11.25 -1.89 11.32
C GLY A 38 -10.50 -3.16 11.74
N ASP A 39 -11.15 -4.31 11.63
CA ASP A 39 -10.52 -5.62 11.88
C ASP A 39 -9.81 -6.17 10.63
N ALA A 40 -9.68 -5.38 9.57
CA ALA A 40 -9.09 -5.78 8.28
C ALA A 40 -9.67 -7.10 7.74
N LEU A 41 -10.98 -7.30 7.90
CA LEU A 41 -11.72 -8.53 7.55
C LEU A 41 -11.15 -9.80 8.21
N GLU A 42 -10.64 -9.71 9.44
CA GLU A 42 -10.09 -10.87 10.16
C GLU A 42 -11.14 -12.00 10.26
N CYS A 43 -10.66 -13.23 10.05
CA CYS A 43 -11.49 -14.43 10.13
C CYS A 43 -11.19 -15.23 11.40
N THR A 44 -12.19 -15.46 12.19
CA THR A 44 -12.15 -16.32 13.38
C THR A 44 -13.17 -17.46 13.26
N MET A 45 -12.79 -18.65 13.70
CA MET A 45 -13.75 -19.76 13.78
C MET A 45 -14.51 -19.72 15.10
N SER A 46 -15.80 -19.40 15.06
CA SER A 46 -16.69 -19.41 16.24
C SER A 46 -17.11 -20.84 16.62
N SER A 47 -17.12 -21.76 15.66
CA SER A 47 -17.35 -23.21 15.86
C SER A 47 -16.74 -23.99 14.69
N ALA A 48 -16.89 -25.33 14.71
CA ALA A 48 -16.38 -26.19 13.63
C ALA A 48 -17.00 -25.91 12.24
N ASN A 49 -18.12 -25.21 12.20
CA ASN A 49 -18.82 -24.90 10.94
C ASN A 49 -19.26 -23.44 10.81
N LYS A 50 -18.74 -22.56 11.65
CA LYS A 50 -19.13 -21.16 11.68
C LYS A 50 -17.92 -20.25 11.77
N ALA A 51 -17.66 -19.53 10.69
CA ALA A 51 -16.64 -18.48 10.62
C ALA A 51 -17.26 -17.12 10.87
N THR A 52 -16.56 -16.24 11.56
CA THR A 52 -16.91 -14.82 11.72
C THR A 52 -15.87 -13.99 11.00
N ILE A 53 -16.33 -13.10 10.10
CA ILE A 53 -15.50 -12.11 9.41
C ILE A 53 -15.70 -10.76 10.09
N GLY A 54 -14.62 -10.17 10.58
CA GLY A 54 -14.64 -8.87 11.25
C GLY A 54 -14.91 -7.70 10.30
N THR A 55 -14.98 -6.51 10.87
CA THR A 55 -15.15 -5.27 10.12
C THR A 55 -13.95 -5.01 9.21
N GLY A 56 -14.15 -4.28 8.12
CA GLY A 56 -13.05 -3.94 7.21
C GLY A 56 -13.52 -3.33 5.91
N CYS A 57 -12.56 -2.77 5.17
CA CYS A 57 -12.77 -2.22 3.84
C CYS A 57 -11.92 -2.98 2.83
N ALA A 58 -12.45 -3.22 1.63
CA ALA A 58 -11.75 -3.90 0.57
C ALA A 58 -12.15 -3.37 -0.81
N SER A 59 -11.37 -3.73 -1.81
CA SER A 59 -11.67 -3.43 -3.21
C SER A 59 -11.54 -4.69 -4.06
N ILE A 60 -12.59 -4.99 -4.82
CA ILE A 60 -12.62 -6.03 -5.85
C ILE A 60 -12.58 -5.39 -7.23
N GLN A 61 -11.50 -5.61 -7.96
CA GLN A 61 -11.28 -5.05 -9.30
C GLN A 61 -11.56 -3.55 -9.43
N GLY A 62 -11.33 -2.79 -8.33
CA GLY A 62 -11.53 -1.34 -8.26
C GLY A 62 -12.90 -0.89 -7.73
N LEU A 63 -13.80 -1.80 -7.40
CA LEU A 63 -15.03 -1.50 -6.69
C LEU A 63 -14.84 -1.67 -5.19
N ASP A 64 -14.99 -0.58 -4.45
CA ASP A 64 -14.83 -0.55 -3.00
C ASP A 64 -16.07 -1.08 -2.30
N TRP A 65 -15.86 -1.84 -1.24
CA TRP A 65 -16.90 -2.39 -0.37
C TRP A 65 -16.40 -2.50 1.08
N HIS A 66 -17.31 -2.64 2.04
CA HIS A 66 -16.94 -2.70 3.44
C HIS A 66 -17.92 -3.55 4.25
N ILE A 67 -17.45 -4.03 5.40
CA ILE A 67 -18.24 -4.65 6.46
C ILE A 67 -18.18 -3.73 7.69
N THR A 68 -19.33 -3.21 8.14
CA THR A 68 -19.41 -2.29 9.28
C THR A 68 -19.73 -2.99 10.60
N SER A 69 -20.21 -4.22 10.56
CA SER A 69 -20.38 -5.11 11.72
C SER A 69 -20.01 -6.53 11.32
N ALA A 70 -19.39 -7.27 12.23
CA ALA A 70 -18.93 -8.63 11.94
C ALA A 70 -20.04 -9.53 11.38
N GLU A 71 -19.71 -10.25 10.32
CA GLU A 71 -20.64 -11.17 9.63
C GLU A 71 -20.27 -12.62 9.86
N THR A 72 -21.27 -13.49 9.86
CA THR A 72 -21.08 -14.93 10.06
C THR A 72 -21.30 -15.69 8.77
N VAL A 73 -20.37 -16.59 8.45
CA VAL A 73 -20.41 -17.47 7.29
C VAL A 73 -20.47 -18.93 7.76
N THR A 74 -21.41 -19.70 7.20
CA THR A 74 -21.54 -21.13 7.54
C THR A 74 -20.68 -21.96 6.62
N ILE A 75 -19.79 -22.78 7.20
CA ILE A 75 -18.97 -23.77 6.50
C ILE A 75 -19.64 -25.13 6.61
N THR A 76 -19.72 -25.89 5.54
CA THR A 76 -20.21 -27.26 5.60
C THR A 76 -19.26 -28.11 6.44
N ASN A 77 -19.79 -28.90 7.39
CA ASN A 77 -18.97 -29.78 8.22
C ASN A 77 -18.07 -30.69 7.36
N GLY A 78 -16.90 -30.98 7.87
CA GLY A 78 -15.99 -31.96 7.28
C GLY A 78 -16.52 -33.40 7.44
N SER A 79 -15.90 -34.34 6.78
CA SER A 79 -16.23 -35.78 6.83
C SER A 79 -15.04 -36.57 7.38
N GLN A 80 -15.30 -37.50 8.27
CA GLN A 80 -14.27 -38.31 8.89
C GLN A 80 -13.37 -39.00 7.84
N GLY A 81 -12.05 -38.93 8.03
CA GLY A 81 -11.07 -39.49 7.12
C GLY A 81 -10.86 -38.75 5.81
N MET A 82 -11.49 -37.58 5.65
CA MET A 82 -11.39 -36.77 4.41
C MET A 82 -10.80 -35.38 4.74
N LYS A 83 -9.96 -34.87 3.85
CA LYS A 83 -9.40 -33.52 3.90
C LYS A 83 -10.02 -32.65 2.82
N ARG A 84 -10.20 -31.36 3.11
CA ARG A 84 -10.78 -30.38 2.21
C ARG A 84 -10.35 -28.97 2.56
N ASN A 85 -10.15 -28.14 1.57
CA ASN A 85 -10.06 -26.69 1.77
C ASN A 85 -11.33 -26.03 1.24
N ASP A 86 -11.98 -25.19 2.05
CA ASP A 86 -13.03 -24.31 1.59
C ASP A 86 -12.47 -22.88 1.50
N ILE A 87 -12.98 -22.05 0.59
CA ILE A 87 -12.59 -20.65 0.48
C ILE A 87 -13.80 -19.77 0.77
N ILE A 88 -13.66 -18.87 1.76
CA ILE A 88 -14.57 -17.74 1.93
C ILE A 88 -14.14 -16.67 0.96
N ALA A 89 -15.04 -16.22 0.09
CA ALA A 89 -14.80 -15.20 -0.92
C ALA A 89 -15.86 -14.09 -0.84
N ALA A 90 -15.46 -12.86 -1.18
CA ALA A 90 -16.42 -11.83 -1.55
C ALA A 90 -16.88 -12.09 -2.99
N HIS A 91 -18.17 -12.19 -3.18
CA HIS A 91 -18.81 -12.43 -4.47
C HIS A 91 -19.52 -11.15 -4.91
N TYR A 92 -19.00 -10.53 -5.96
CA TYR A 92 -19.69 -9.48 -6.70
C TYR A 92 -20.68 -10.12 -7.67
N HIS A 93 -21.90 -9.61 -7.67
CA HIS A 93 -22.95 -10.01 -8.60
C HIS A 93 -23.68 -8.79 -9.15
N ARG A 94 -23.85 -8.75 -10.48
CA ARG A 94 -24.67 -7.77 -11.19
C ARG A 94 -25.85 -8.47 -11.81
N ASP A 95 -27.05 -8.12 -11.38
CA ASP A 95 -28.28 -8.63 -11.96
C ASP A 95 -28.44 -8.11 -13.38
N SER A 96 -28.58 -9.03 -14.36
CA SER A 96 -28.64 -8.69 -15.78
C SER A 96 -29.93 -7.96 -16.19
N SER A 97 -31.01 -8.06 -15.41
CA SER A 97 -32.30 -7.46 -15.71
C SER A 97 -32.45 -6.06 -15.14
N SER A 98 -31.99 -5.86 -13.91
CA SER A 98 -32.11 -4.58 -13.20
C SER A 98 -30.83 -3.74 -13.20
N GLY A 99 -29.69 -4.36 -13.52
CA GLY A 99 -28.37 -3.73 -13.41
C GLY A 99 -27.90 -3.51 -11.96
N ILE A 100 -28.64 -4.00 -10.97
CA ILE A 100 -28.31 -3.85 -9.54
C ILE A 100 -27.08 -4.68 -9.23
N GLU A 101 -26.12 -4.04 -8.57
CA GLU A 101 -24.84 -4.64 -8.13
C GLU A 101 -24.86 -4.88 -6.64
N LYS A 102 -24.31 -6.02 -6.20
CA LYS A 102 -24.18 -6.37 -4.79
C LYS A 102 -22.88 -7.13 -4.52
N ILE A 103 -22.45 -7.11 -3.28
CA ILE A 103 -21.38 -7.97 -2.75
C ILE A 103 -21.93 -8.76 -1.58
N GLU A 104 -21.58 -10.03 -1.51
CA GLU A 104 -21.93 -10.93 -0.41
C GLU A 104 -20.77 -11.88 -0.10
N LEU A 105 -20.69 -12.37 1.13
CA LEU A 105 -19.75 -13.41 1.51
C LEU A 105 -20.30 -14.78 1.11
N VAL A 106 -19.52 -15.54 0.37
CA VAL A 106 -19.87 -16.90 -0.07
C VAL A 106 -18.78 -17.91 0.29
N VAL A 107 -19.15 -19.18 0.37
CA VAL A 107 -18.20 -20.28 0.56
C VAL A 107 -18.07 -21.07 -0.74
N LEU A 108 -16.88 -21.05 -1.31
CA LEU A 108 -16.49 -21.96 -2.37
C LEU A 108 -16.02 -23.26 -1.71
N LYS A 109 -16.83 -24.30 -1.81
CA LYS A 109 -16.56 -25.59 -1.19
C LYS A 109 -15.56 -26.39 -2.02
N GLY A 110 -14.50 -26.88 -1.38
CA GLY A 110 -13.52 -27.74 -2.02
C GLY A 110 -13.98 -29.20 -2.17
N ALA A 111 -13.25 -29.94 -2.97
CA ALA A 111 -13.44 -31.38 -3.10
C ALA A 111 -12.81 -32.13 -1.90
N ALA A 112 -13.56 -33.02 -1.31
CA ALA A 112 -13.07 -33.88 -0.24
C ALA A 112 -12.14 -34.96 -0.80
N ASN A 113 -10.97 -35.17 -0.17
CA ASN A 113 -9.98 -36.16 -0.56
C ASN A 113 -9.35 -36.82 0.68
N ALA A 114 -9.10 -38.12 0.65
CA ALA A 114 -8.56 -38.84 1.79
C ALA A 114 -7.08 -38.52 2.08
N MET A 115 -6.31 -38.08 1.08
CA MET A 115 -4.87 -37.88 1.22
C MET A 115 -4.50 -36.40 1.38
N THR A 116 -4.95 -35.55 0.47
CA THR A 116 -4.53 -34.13 0.42
C THR A 116 -5.73 -33.23 0.16
N ALA A 117 -5.78 -32.10 0.85
CA ALA A 117 -6.73 -31.03 0.57
C ALA A 117 -6.21 -30.17 -0.60
N THR A 118 -7.07 -29.82 -1.52
CA THR A 118 -6.80 -28.84 -2.59
C THR A 118 -7.78 -27.70 -2.50
N ASP A 119 -7.35 -26.51 -2.90
CA ASP A 119 -8.23 -25.35 -2.95
C ASP A 119 -9.28 -25.54 -4.06
N PRO A 120 -10.52 -25.10 -3.83
CA PRO A 120 -11.52 -25.03 -4.89
C PRO A 120 -11.10 -24.03 -5.96
N THR A 121 -11.52 -24.26 -7.19
CA THR A 121 -11.35 -23.28 -8.26
C THR A 121 -12.18 -22.04 -7.96
N VAL A 122 -11.53 -20.87 -7.91
CA VAL A 122 -12.21 -19.58 -7.83
C VAL A 122 -12.65 -19.18 -9.24
N PRO A 123 -13.95 -18.94 -9.48
CA PRO A 123 -14.40 -18.55 -10.81
C PRO A 123 -13.78 -17.21 -11.24
N ALA A 124 -13.29 -17.15 -12.46
CA ALA A 124 -12.68 -15.96 -13.03
C ALA A 124 -13.76 -15.10 -13.71
N GLY A 125 -13.97 -13.90 -13.22
CA GLY A 125 -14.83 -12.88 -13.81
C GLY A 125 -14.09 -11.55 -13.90
N ARG A 126 -14.32 -10.79 -14.96
CA ARG A 126 -13.74 -9.44 -15.12
C ARG A 126 -14.86 -8.41 -15.23
N ILE A 127 -15.05 -7.61 -14.17
CA ILE A 127 -16.10 -6.60 -14.04
C ILE A 127 -16.04 -5.61 -15.20
N LEU A 128 -14.88 -5.04 -15.49
CA LEU A 128 -14.67 -4.09 -16.61
C LEU A 128 -14.79 -4.73 -18.01
N SER A 129 -14.94 -6.05 -18.09
CA SER A 129 -15.23 -6.77 -19.34
C SER A 129 -16.68 -7.21 -19.43
N GLY A 130 -17.54 -6.74 -18.52
CA GLY A 130 -18.97 -7.01 -18.52
C GLY A 130 -19.38 -8.32 -17.83
N ALA A 131 -18.49 -8.92 -17.02
CA ALA A 131 -18.87 -10.11 -16.24
C ALA A 131 -19.93 -9.75 -15.20
N SER A 132 -20.98 -10.55 -15.10
CA SER A 132 -22.02 -10.42 -14.08
C SER A 132 -21.55 -10.90 -12.71
N ASP A 133 -20.52 -11.73 -12.67
CA ASP A 133 -20.00 -12.31 -11.44
C ASP A 133 -18.49 -12.19 -11.37
N ALA A 134 -17.97 -11.84 -10.19
CA ALA A 134 -16.54 -11.84 -9.88
C ALA A 134 -16.32 -12.27 -8.43
N TYR A 135 -15.18 -12.89 -8.15
CA TYR A 135 -14.88 -13.44 -6.83
C TYR A 135 -13.51 -12.96 -6.37
N MET A 136 -13.46 -12.46 -5.13
CA MET A 136 -12.23 -12.12 -4.41
C MET A 136 -12.03 -13.11 -3.27
N PRO A 137 -11.04 -14.03 -3.35
CA PRO A 137 -10.76 -14.95 -2.25
C PRO A 137 -10.28 -14.19 -1.02
N LEU A 138 -10.87 -14.48 0.13
CA LEU A 138 -10.49 -13.86 1.41
C LEU A 138 -9.75 -14.84 2.31
N TRP A 139 -10.35 -15.97 2.63
CA TRP A 139 -9.81 -16.91 3.59
C TRP A 139 -9.94 -18.35 3.13
N ARG A 140 -8.86 -19.13 3.24
CA ARG A 140 -8.91 -20.59 3.13
C ARG A 140 -9.24 -21.17 4.49
N ILE A 141 -10.19 -22.06 4.55
CA ILE A 141 -10.59 -22.82 5.74
C ILE A 141 -10.19 -24.28 5.52
N PRO A 142 -9.08 -24.75 6.13
CA PRO A 142 -8.69 -26.15 6.02
C PRO A 142 -9.54 -27.02 6.94
N LEU A 143 -9.99 -28.18 6.43
CA LEU A 143 -10.73 -29.18 7.18
C LEU A 143 -9.99 -30.52 7.09
N ASP A 144 -9.75 -31.15 8.25
CA ASP A 144 -9.20 -32.51 8.38
C ASP A 144 -10.17 -33.35 9.20
N GLY A 145 -10.85 -34.29 8.55
CA GLY A 145 -11.95 -35.01 9.17
C GLY A 145 -13.07 -34.03 9.52
N ILE A 146 -13.49 -34.07 10.78
CA ILE A 146 -14.48 -33.15 11.36
C ILE A 146 -13.84 -31.91 12.01
N THR A 147 -12.52 -31.84 12.01
CA THR A 147 -11.78 -30.73 12.64
C THR A 147 -11.55 -29.61 11.62
N VAL A 148 -11.87 -28.37 12.04
CA VAL A 148 -11.52 -27.19 11.30
C VAL A 148 -10.16 -26.66 11.74
N GLY A 149 -9.28 -26.34 10.80
CA GLY A 149 -7.99 -25.72 11.07
C GLY A 149 -8.06 -24.19 11.16
N THR A 150 -6.92 -23.57 11.38
CA THR A 150 -6.79 -22.11 11.42
C THR A 150 -7.02 -21.52 10.04
N PRO A 151 -7.87 -20.49 9.92
CA PRO A 151 -8.05 -19.75 8.66
C PRO A 151 -6.72 -19.21 8.12
N VAL A 152 -6.54 -19.30 6.81
CA VAL A 152 -5.33 -18.81 6.10
C VAL A 152 -5.74 -17.68 5.18
N ARG A 153 -5.11 -16.49 5.34
CA ARG A 153 -5.38 -15.30 4.52
C ARG A 153 -4.94 -15.50 3.07
N LEU A 154 -5.79 -15.10 2.12
CA LEU A 154 -5.54 -15.21 0.69
C LEU A 154 -5.44 -13.85 -0.02
N PHE A 155 -5.66 -12.74 0.68
CA PHE A 155 -5.61 -11.39 0.12
C PHE A 155 -4.36 -10.63 0.54
N ALA A 156 -4.04 -9.57 -0.20
CA ALA A 156 -3.03 -8.59 0.18
C ALA A 156 -3.65 -7.54 1.11
N LEU A 157 -3.08 -7.38 2.31
CA LEU A 157 -3.38 -6.26 3.19
C LEU A 157 -2.59 -5.04 2.72
N ARG A 158 -3.26 -3.88 2.63
CA ARG A 158 -2.68 -2.61 2.23
C ARG A 158 -2.90 -1.56 3.32
N THR A 159 -1.82 -0.97 3.77
CA THR A 159 -1.87 0.24 4.61
C THR A 159 -2.45 1.41 3.82
N ALA A 160 -2.92 2.44 4.50
CA ALA A 160 -3.33 3.67 3.84
C ALA A 160 -2.22 4.17 2.90
N VAL A 161 -2.60 4.75 1.76
CA VAL A 161 -1.61 5.26 0.78
C VAL A 161 -0.62 6.21 1.44
N TRP A 162 -1.10 7.02 2.37
CA TRP A 162 -0.27 7.97 3.12
C TRP A 162 0.73 7.28 4.06
N ASP A 163 0.38 6.12 4.61
CA ASP A 163 1.26 5.33 5.48
C ASP A 163 2.23 4.46 4.68
N SER A 164 1.89 4.13 3.44
CA SER A 164 2.76 3.37 2.53
C SER A 164 3.80 4.22 1.81
N VAL A 165 3.58 5.53 1.72
CA VAL A 165 4.61 6.48 1.25
C VAL A 165 5.66 6.59 2.34
N SER A 166 6.91 6.30 2.02
CA SER A 166 8.03 6.44 2.96
C SER A 166 7.92 7.76 3.72
N HIS A 167 7.78 7.70 5.04
CA HIS A 167 7.61 8.86 5.90
C HIS A 167 8.93 9.64 6.13
N ALA A 168 9.92 9.40 5.29
CA ALA A 168 11.16 10.15 5.25
C ALA A 168 11.15 11.14 4.07
N PRO A 169 10.52 12.33 4.22
CA PRO A 169 10.50 13.33 3.17
C PRO A 169 11.90 13.63 2.68
N THR A 170 12.11 13.56 1.38
CA THR A 170 13.41 13.69 0.76
C THR A 170 13.43 14.87 -0.19
N VAL A 171 14.46 15.69 -0.11
CA VAL A 171 14.71 16.82 -1.01
C VAL A 171 16.04 16.60 -1.71
N THR A 172 16.06 16.69 -3.02
CA THR A 172 17.29 16.63 -3.82
C THR A 172 17.64 17.99 -4.37
N GLY A 173 18.91 18.25 -4.54
CA GLY A 173 19.37 19.52 -5.08
C GLY A 173 20.85 19.53 -5.47
N SER A 174 21.28 20.71 -5.89
CA SER A 174 22.66 20.97 -6.25
C SER A 174 23.07 22.33 -5.67
N THR A 175 24.20 22.36 -4.99
CA THR A 175 24.78 23.59 -4.43
C THR A 175 26.17 23.82 -5.01
N VAL A 176 26.43 25.05 -5.37
CA VAL A 176 27.78 25.45 -5.80
C VAL A 176 28.49 26.09 -4.63
N LEU A 177 29.59 25.49 -4.19
CA LEU A 177 30.43 25.96 -3.13
C LEU A 177 31.65 26.66 -3.67
N GLN A 178 32.15 27.63 -2.93
CA GLN A 178 33.43 28.29 -3.12
C GLN A 178 34.24 28.17 -1.82
N PRO A 179 34.84 27.01 -1.52
CA PRO A 179 35.63 26.84 -0.32
C PRO A 179 36.88 27.74 -0.40
N ASP A 180 37.25 28.33 0.75
CA ASP A 180 38.44 29.21 0.85
C ASP A 180 39.64 28.39 1.38
N ASN A 181 40.16 27.50 0.51
CA ASN A 181 41.27 26.62 0.84
C ASN A 181 41.03 25.81 2.14
N THR A 182 39.81 25.33 2.33
CA THR A 182 39.39 24.54 3.48
C THR A 182 39.00 23.12 3.09
N ALA A 183 39.17 22.20 4.04
CA ALA A 183 38.70 20.81 3.88
C ALA A 183 37.23 20.63 4.30
N THR A 184 36.56 21.71 4.70
CA THR A 184 35.14 21.69 5.08
C THR A 184 34.43 22.89 4.48
N ALA A 185 33.17 22.72 4.11
CA ALA A 185 32.32 23.80 3.65
C ALA A 185 30.86 23.56 4.07
N GLN A 186 30.11 24.64 4.25
CA GLN A 186 28.69 24.56 4.52
C GLN A 186 27.95 24.24 3.22
N LEU A 187 27.34 23.06 3.16
CA LEU A 187 26.53 22.61 2.02
C LEU A 187 25.13 23.19 2.04
N LEU A 188 24.45 23.09 3.20
CA LEU A 188 23.11 23.63 3.41
C LEU A 188 23.06 24.43 4.71
N SER A 189 22.47 25.62 4.69
CA SER A 189 22.26 26.41 5.89
C SER A 189 21.07 25.89 6.71
N ALA A 190 21.06 26.18 8.00
CA ALA A 190 19.96 25.89 8.89
C ALA A 190 18.63 26.51 8.40
N GLN A 191 18.68 27.71 7.83
CA GLN A 191 17.50 28.36 7.25
C GLN A 191 16.97 27.60 6.05
N THR A 192 17.85 27.13 5.15
CA THR A 192 17.47 26.34 3.97
C THR A 192 16.82 25.03 4.39
N ILE A 193 17.36 24.36 5.41
CA ILE A 193 16.79 23.09 5.91
C ILE A 193 15.40 23.32 6.52
N ARG A 194 15.20 24.39 7.30
CA ARG A 194 13.87 24.75 7.82
C ARG A 194 12.86 25.06 6.72
N GLN A 195 13.29 25.72 5.64
CA GLN A 195 12.41 25.97 4.48
C GLN A 195 12.00 24.66 3.79
N PHE A 196 12.92 23.69 3.68
CA PHE A 196 12.60 22.37 3.14
C PHE A 196 11.67 21.60 4.09
N ALA A 197 11.90 21.64 5.40
CA ALA A 197 11.03 21.03 6.40
C ALA A 197 9.60 21.58 6.28
N ALA A 198 9.44 22.89 6.21
CA ALA A 198 8.13 23.53 6.03
C ALA A 198 7.43 23.10 4.72
N ARG A 199 8.17 23.00 3.62
CA ARG A 199 7.64 22.51 2.33
C ARG A 199 7.21 21.04 2.36
N CYS A 200 7.90 20.24 3.15
CA CYS A 200 7.60 18.81 3.34
C CYS A 200 6.54 18.58 4.42
N GLY A 201 6.06 19.63 5.11
CA GLY A 201 5.08 19.49 6.19
C GLY A 201 5.63 18.81 7.45
N VAL A 202 6.97 18.84 7.66
CA VAL A 202 7.63 18.22 8.82
C VAL A 202 8.16 19.26 9.80
N GLY A 203 8.41 18.84 11.04
CA GLY A 203 8.95 19.71 12.08
C GLY A 203 10.34 20.28 11.71
N PRO A 204 10.64 21.55 12.07
CA PRO A 204 11.87 22.23 11.65
C PRO A 204 13.13 21.66 12.31
N ASP A 205 13.00 20.92 13.40
CA ASP A 205 14.09 20.41 14.22
C ASP A 205 14.30 18.89 14.08
N LEU A 206 13.67 18.27 13.08
CA LEU A 206 13.88 16.85 12.81
C LEU A 206 15.33 16.60 12.37
N PRO A 207 15.94 15.51 12.84
CA PRO A 207 17.25 15.10 12.37
C PRO A 207 17.20 14.79 10.86
N VAL A 208 18.32 15.06 10.19
CA VAL A 208 18.44 14.83 8.75
C VAL A 208 19.60 13.88 8.44
N SER A 209 19.42 13.09 7.41
CA SER A 209 20.49 12.34 6.75
C SER A 209 20.79 13.01 5.41
N VAL A 210 22.04 13.13 5.04
CA VAL A 210 22.44 13.75 3.78
C VAL A 210 23.43 12.86 3.05
N ALA A 211 23.11 12.52 1.81
CA ALA A 211 24.04 11.96 0.86
C ALA A 211 24.51 13.07 -0.07
N ALA A 212 25.81 13.20 -0.27
CA ALA A 212 26.41 14.20 -1.16
C ALA A 212 27.41 13.55 -2.09
N MET A 213 27.45 14.03 -3.35
CA MET A 213 28.42 13.62 -4.35
C MET A 213 28.94 14.81 -5.12
N ASN A 214 30.16 14.69 -5.63
CA ASN A 214 30.74 15.70 -6.51
C ASN A 214 29.93 15.77 -7.80
N GLY A 215 29.44 16.95 -8.14
CA GLY A 215 28.66 17.21 -9.37
C GLY A 215 29.51 17.75 -10.54
N ASP A 216 30.75 18.14 -10.28
CA ASP A 216 31.70 18.67 -11.27
C ASP A 216 33.01 17.88 -11.17
N TRP A 217 33.11 16.80 -11.95
CA TRP A 217 34.25 15.89 -11.92
C TRP A 217 35.60 16.60 -12.16
N ASP A 218 35.62 17.63 -13.02
CA ASP A 218 36.84 18.33 -13.44
C ASP A 218 37.23 19.51 -12.55
N ALA A 219 36.39 19.91 -11.60
CA ALA A 219 36.61 21.17 -10.86
C ALA A 219 37.61 21.05 -9.70
N CYS A 220 37.65 19.90 -9.03
CA CYS A 220 38.65 19.66 -7.99
C CYS A 220 38.95 18.16 -7.85
N ASN A 221 40.24 17.85 -7.58
CA ASN A 221 40.67 16.48 -7.29
C ASN A 221 40.38 16.06 -5.83
N ALA A 222 39.38 16.67 -5.18
CA ALA A 222 39.01 16.36 -3.82
C ALA A 222 37.84 15.36 -3.77
N ILE A 223 37.94 14.41 -2.85
CA ILE A 223 36.93 13.41 -2.59
C ILE A 223 36.10 13.87 -1.40
N ILE A 224 34.78 13.71 -1.49
CA ILE A 224 33.88 13.92 -0.37
C ILE A 224 34.04 12.74 0.59
N LEU A 225 34.51 12.98 1.80
CA LEU A 225 34.64 11.98 2.86
C LEU A 225 33.34 11.74 3.61
N GLY A 226 32.49 12.75 3.68
CA GLY A 226 31.22 12.64 4.39
C GLY A 226 30.50 13.96 4.56
N THR A 227 29.37 13.88 5.21
CA THR A 227 28.54 15.01 5.60
C THR A 227 28.32 14.99 7.12
N LEU A 228 28.22 16.17 7.73
CA LEU A 228 27.92 16.34 9.15
C LEU A 228 26.74 17.29 9.31
N TYR A 229 25.73 16.89 10.07
CA TYR A 229 24.68 17.78 10.53
C TYR A 229 25.06 18.40 11.86
N GLN A 230 25.28 19.69 11.89
CA GLN A 230 25.71 20.43 13.07
C GLN A 230 24.98 21.76 13.17
N SER A 231 24.44 22.07 14.36
CA SER A 231 23.76 23.35 14.64
C SER A 231 22.68 23.72 13.61
N GLY A 232 21.97 22.71 13.10
CA GLY A 232 20.92 22.87 12.10
C GLY A 232 21.40 23.00 10.65
N ALA A 233 22.70 23.06 10.41
CA ALA A 233 23.30 23.14 9.07
C ALA A 233 23.96 21.83 8.66
N VAL A 234 24.14 21.62 7.37
CA VAL A 234 24.89 20.48 6.82
C VAL A 234 26.25 20.99 6.30
N LEU A 235 27.30 20.39 6.80
CA LEU A 235 28.65 20.55 6.34
C LEU A 235 29.07 19.38 5.47
N VAL A 236 29.93 19.63 4.48
CA VAL A 236 30.60 18.61 3.69
C VAL A 236 32.09 18.62 3.99
N TRP A 237 32.69 17.43 4.06
CA TRP A 237 34.13 17.25 4.30
C TRP A 237 34.81 16.67 3.08
N PHE A 238 36.00 17.22 2.78
CA PHE A 238 36.85 16.78 1.71
C PHE A 238 38.12 16.12 2.26
N ASP A 239 38.74 15.27 1.48
CA ASP A 239 40.01 14.60 1.79
C ASP A 239 41.21 15.60 1.84
N ARG A 240 41.03 16.80 1.30
CA ARG A 240 42.02 17.88 1.24
C ARG A 240 41.34 19.24 1.17
N PRO A 241 42.08 20.33 1.47
CA PRO A 241 41.59 21.70 1.27
C PRO A 241 41.21 21.95 -0.21
N VAL A 242 40.06 22.57 -0.42
CA VAL A 242 39.55 22.96 -1.73
C VAL A 242 39.53 24.47 -1.84
N SER A 243 40.16 25.00 -2.91
CA SER A 243 40.18 26.43 -3.21
C SER A 243 39.40 26.79 -4.49
N LYS A 244 39.01 25.79 -5.26
CA LYS A 244 38.23 25.99 -6.50
C LYS A 244 36.75 25.89 -6.25
N ARG A 245 35.97 26.56 -7.08
CA ARG A 245 34.53 26.43 -7.10
C ARG A 245 34.14 24.97 -7.46
N ILE A 246 33.23 24.38 -6.67
CA ILE A 246 32.79 23.01 -6.82
C ILE A 246 31.28 22.91 -6.74
N ARG A 247 30.69 22.12 -7.60
CA ARG A 247 29.27 21.76 -7.52
C ARG A 247 29.10 20.46 -6.74
N ILE A 248 28.21 20.46 -5.78
CA ILE A 248 27.85 19.29 -4.99
C ILE A 248 26.38 18.97 -5.25
N ASN A 249 26.10 17.78 -5.73
CA ASN A 249 24.76 17.21 -5.78
C ASN A 249 24.47 16.53 -4.45
N TRP A 250 23.28 16.72 -3.92
CA TRP A 250 22.93 16.20 -2.61
C TRP A 250 21.48 15.71 -2.54
N THR A 251 21.25 14.79 -1.61
CA THR A 251 19.93 14.31 -1.20
C THR A 251 19.83 14.46 0.31
N LEU A 252 18.86 15.22 0.77
CA LEU A 252 18.54 15.43 2.19
C LEU A 252 17.26 14.67 2.51
N THR A 253 17.32 13.83 3.54
CA THR A 253 16.17 13.05 4.03
C THR A 253 15.89 13.45 5.48
N PHE A 254 14.66 13.86 5.79
CA PHE A 254 14.22 14.10 7.17
C PHE A 254 13.92 12.75 7.84
N ILE A 255 14.55 12.51 8.99
CA ILE A 255 14.34 11.27 9.74
C ILE A 255 13.13 11.47 10.63
N THR A 256 12.02 10.85 10.24
CA THR A 256 10.80 10.79 11.05
C THR A 256 10.84 9.53 11.89
N ASP A 257 10.67 9.66 13.21
CA ASP A 257 10.62 8.48 14.09
C ASP A 257 9.22 7.84 14.00
N ASN A 258 9.14 6.71 13.31
CA ASN A 258 7.90 5.95 13.18
C ASN A 258 7.57 5.09 14.42
N ARG A 259 8.15 5.36 15.58
CA ARG A 259 7.92 4.61 16.82
C ARG A 259 6.87 5.25 17.73
N GLN A 260 5.88 5.95 17.18
CA GLN A 260 4.70 6.37 17.94
C GLN A 260 3.44 5.81 17.28
N SER A 261 3.10 4.60 17.63
CA SER A 261 1.72 4.10 17.61
C SER A 261 1.57 3.08 18.72
#